data_b6caa3c98ba996b1edc5c4c3694492d2
#
_entry.id   b6caa3c98ba996b1edc5c4c3694492d2
#
_cell.length_a   1.000
_cell.length_b   1.000
_cell.length_c   1.000
_cell.angle_alpha   90.00
_cell.angle_beta   90.00
_cell.angle_gamma   90.00
#
_symmetry.space_group_name_H-M   'P 1'
#
loop_
_entity.id
_entity.type
_entity.pdbx_description
1 polymer ?
#
loop_
_entity_poly.entity_id
_entity_poly.type
_entity_poly.pdbx_seq_one_letter_code
_entity_poly.pdbx_strand_id
1 'polypeptide(L)'
;MSKFREIVEKILTENGYFLDEGDQKVFDKDSGYNSSNDEEYYWDLIKKKWPDAEKSITLDFFRNPENHRPWQIDAFVPSENMIIQFNGHIKHGRRPYNPEDPNCQADVEWLKSKKGDFYKKILYTWTELEPLKRQIAKENGYKYIEIFNMDEFNTWYANPELTYEKYKCPPKSLQYDRDEYFARKEQGTDLYGNSSDLEKD
;
A
#
# COMPACT_ATOMS: atom_id res chain seq x y z
N MET A 1 6.67 -7.42 -28.30
CA MET A 1 6.77 -6.33 -27.29
C MET A 1 5.96 -5.14 -27.77
N SER A 2 5.26 -4.40 -26.91
CA SER A 2 4.53 -3.22 -27.36
C SER A 2 5.49 -2.06 -27.55
N LYS A 3 5.25 -1.22 -28.58
CA LYS A 3 6.03 0.02 -28.83
C LYS A 3 6.14 0.91 -27.57
N PHE A 4 5.13 0.89 -26.72
CA PHE A 4 5.10 1.63 -25.46
C PHE A 4 6.18 1.14 -24.49
N ARG A 5 6.34 -0.18 -24.34
CA ARG A 5 7.38 -0.78 -23.48
C ARG A 5 8.78 -0.38 -23.92
N GLU A 6 9.07 -0.45 -25.22
CA GLU A 6 10.38 -0.06 -25.78
C GLU A 6 10.71 1.41 -25.48
N ILE A 7 9.72 2.30 -25.55
CA ILE A 7 9.90 3.72 -25.24
C ILE A 7 10.19 3.92 -23.75
N VAL A 8 9.44 3.25 -22.87
CA VAL A 8 9.62 3.36 -21.41
C VAL A 8 10.97 2.78 -20.98
N GLU A 9 11.35 1.60 -21.46
CA GLU A 9 12.67 1.00 -21.18
C GLU A 9 13.81 1.90 -21.66
N LYS A 10 13.67 2.52 -22.82
CA LYS A 10 14.67 3.46 -23.34
C LYS A 10 14.81 4.70 -22.43
N ILE A 11 13.68 5.32 -22.04
CA ILE A 11 13.69 6.50 -21.16
C ILE A 11 14.30 6.16 -19.81
N LEU A 12 13.95 5.02 -19.22
CA LEU A 12 14.47 4.59 -17.92
C LEU A 12 15.98 4.33 -18.01
N THR A 13 16.44 3.62 -19.03
CA THR A 13 17.86 3.31 -19.23
C THR A 13 18.69 4.59 -19.48
N GLU A 14 18.17 5.53 -20.28
CA GLU A 14 18.82 6.82 -20.53
C GLU A 14 18.97 7.69 -19.28
N ASN A 15 18.10 7.46 -18.27
CA ASN A 15 18.16 8.14 -16.97
C ASN A 15 18.83 7.30 -15.87
N GLY A 16 19.52 6.21 -16.22
CA GLY A 16 20.27 5.39 -15.28
C GLY A 16 19.44 4.46 -14.41
N TYR A 17 18.18 4.20 -14.78
CA TYR A 17 17.32 3.26 -14.09
C TYR A 17 17.35 1.90 -14.79
N PHE A 18 17.63 0.85 -14.04
CA PHE A 18 17.50 -0.52 -14.51
C PHE A 18 16.25 -1.13 -13.89
N LEU A 19 15.39 -1.72 -14.75
CA LEU A 19 14.24 -2.50 -14.29
C LEU A 19 14.76 -3.81 -13.69
N ASP A 20 14.41 -4.11 -12.45
CA ASP A 20 14.65 -5.42 -11.88
C ASP A 20 13.57 -6.43 -12.35
N GLU A 21 13.74 -7.72 -12.01
CA GLU A 21 12.76 -8.76 -12.41
C GLU A 21 11.36 -8.52 -11.82
N GLY A 22 11.26 -7.80 -10.69
CA GLY A 22 9.98 -7.41 -10.08
C GLY A 22 9.27 -6.32 -10.89
N ASP A 23 10.04 -5.35 -11.38
CA ASP A 23 9.53 -4.26 -12.22
C ASP A 23 9.07 -4.79 -13.59
N GLN A 24 9.76 -5.78 -14.17
CA GLN A 24 9.34 -6.42 -15.42
C GLN A 24 7.98 -7.11 -15.30
N LYS A 25 7.68 -7.75 -14.17
CA LYS A 25 6.37 -8.38 -13.94
C LYS A 25 5.22 -7.37 -13.89
N VAL A 26 5.48 -6.15 -13.50
CA VAL A 26 4.48 -5.05 -13.50
C VAL A 26 4.16 -4.62 -14.93
N PHE A 27 5.15 -4.62 -15.84
CA PHE A 27 4.95 -4.25 -17.24
C PHE A 27 4.40 -5.38 -18.11
N ASP A 28 4.56 -6.63 -17.71
CA ASP A 28 4.10 -7.80 -18.50
C ASP A 28 2.60 -8.10 -18.34
N LYS A 29 1.92 -7.46 -17.41
CA LYS A 29 0.46 -7.55 -17.28
C LYS A 29 -0.19 -6.36 -17.94
N ASP A 30 -0.98 -6.66 -18.97
CA ASP A 30 -1.78 -5.71 -19.78
C ASP A 30 -2.89 -4.98 -19.02
N SER A 31 -2.84 -4.97 -17.71
CA SER A 31 -3.71 -4.16 -16.89
C SER A 31 -2.94 -3.83 -15.64
N GLY A 32 -2.76 -2.57 -15.40
CA GLY A 32 -2.23 -2.05 -14.18
C GLY A 32 -2.44 -2.94 -12.96
N TYR A 33 -1.67 -2.69 -11.97
CA TYR A 33 -1.79 -3.06 -10.59
C TYR A 33 -2.53 -4.36 -10.27
N ASN A 34 -1.79 -5.34 -9.73
CA ASN A 34 -2.43 -6.44 -9.01
C ASN A 34 -3.11 -5.86 -7.77
N SER A 35 -4.40 -5.57 -7.89
CA SER A 35 -5.20 -5.41 -6.69
C SER A 35 -5.25 -6.77 -5.97
N SER A 36 -5.09 -6.75 -4.67
CA SER A 36 -5.36 -7.94 -3.87
C SER A 36 -6.87 -8.25 -3.94
N ASN A 37 -7.27 -9.50 -3.65
CA ASN A 37 -8.70 -9.84 -3.55
C ASN A 37 -9.43 -8.92 -2.55
N ASP A 38 -8.72 -8.49 -1.49
CA ASP A 38 -9.26 -7.56 -0.49
C ASP A 38 -9.50 -6.17 -1.09
N GLU A 39 -8.61 -5.67 -1.94
CA GLU A 39 -8.78 -4.37 -2.62
C GLU A 39 -9.97 -4.37 -3.58
N GLU A 40 -10.22 -5.47 -4.30
CA GLU A 40 -11.41 -5.61 -5.15
C GLU A 40 -12.70 -5.59 -4.29
N TYR A 41 -12.70 -6.31 -3.18
CA TYR A 41 -13.83 -6.28 -2.25
C TYR A 41 -14.08 -4.88 -1.68
N TYR A 42 -13.03 -4.18 -1.25
CA TYR A 42 -13.15 -2.79 -0.77
C TYR A 42 -13.68 -1.87 -1.86
N TRP A 43 -13.15 -2.03 -3.08
CA TRP A 43 -13.57 -1.24 -4.22
C TRP A 43 -15.06 -1.38 -4.53
N ASP A 44 -15.56 -2.60 -4.58
CA ASP A 44 -16.98 -2.86 -4.87
C ASP A 44 -17.90 -2.19 -3.83
N LEU A 45 -17.54 -2.25 -2.56
CA LEU A 45 -18.29 -1.59 -1.50
C LEU A 45 -18.19 -0.06 -1.59
N ILE A 46 -17.01 0.49 -1.84
CA ILE A 46 -16.80 1.93 -2.01
C ILE A 46 -17.63 2.43 -3.18
N LYS A 47 -17.57 1.76 -4.33
CA LYS A 47 -18.32 2.13 -5.53
C LYS A 47 -19.82 2.06 -5.34
N LYS A 48 -20.29 1.13 -4.53
CA LYS A 48 -21.71 1.02 -4.15
C LYS A 48 -22.16 2.19 -3.27
N LYS A 49 -21.32 2.65 -2.35
CA LYS A 49 -21.64 3.75 -1.42
C LYS A 49 -21.46 5.11 -2.06
N TRP A 50 -20.44 5.26 -2.88
CA TRP A 50 -20.11 6.50 -3.61
C TRP A 50 -20.01 6.19 -5.12
N PRO A 51 -21.10 6.37 -5.87
CA PRO A 51 -21.11 6.03 -7.30
C PRO A 51 -20.14 6.83 -8.17
N ASP A 52 -19.69 8.00 -7.70
CA ASP A 52 -18.70 8.86 -8.35
C ASP A 52 -17.24 8.44 -8.03
N ALA A 53 -17.03 7.46 -7.16
CA ALA A 53 -15.68 7.00 -6.81
C ALA A 53 -14.89 6.54 -8.05
N GLU A 54 -13.60 6.85 -8.06
CA GLU A 54 -12.64 6.50 -9.11
C GLU A 54 -11.54 5.61 -8.54
N LYS A 55 -11.12 4.58 -9.28
CA LYS A 55 -10.10 3.59 -8.87
C LYS A 55 -8.78 3.87 -9.56
N SER A 56 -7.68 3.72 -8.81
CA SER A 56 -6.32 3.71 -9.37
C SER A 56 -5.98 4.97 -10.18
N ILE A 57 -6.33 6.13 -9.65
CA ILE A 57 -6.08 7.43 -10.30
C ILE A 57 -4.85 8.15 -9.74
N THR A 58 -4.46 9.22 -10.41
CA THR A 58 -3.48 10.19 -9.91
C THR A 58 -4.08 11.58 -9.91
N LEU A 59 -3.69 12.42 -8.94
CA LEU A 59 -4.03 13.84 -8.90
C LEU A 59 -2.76 14.67 -9.07
N ASP A 60 -2.85 15.80 -9.77
CA ASP A 60 -1.69 16.61 -10.12
C ASP A 60 -0.87 17.09 -8.92
N PHE A 61 -1.51 17.42 -7.83
CA PHE A 61 -0.82 17.84 -6.60
C PHE A 61 -0.26 16.66 -5.79
N PHE A 62 -0.79 15.44 -5.99
CA PHE A 62 -0.44 14.27 -5.20
C PHE A 62 0.76 13.54 -5.80
N ARG A 63 1.94 14.12 -5.58
CA ARG A 63 3.20 13.64 -6.14
C ARG A 63 4.36 13.85 -5.19
N ASN A 64 5.41 13.08 -5.39
CA ASN A 64 6.64 13.23 -4.64
C ASN A 64 7.29 14.59 -4.98
N PRO A 65 7.54 15.47 -3.99
CA PRO A 65 8.09 16.79 -4.24
C PRO A 65 9.56 16.77 -4.76
N GLU A 66 10.31 15.71 -4.49
CA GLU A 66 11.71 15.59 -4.89
C GLU A 66 11.87 15.20 -6.36
N ASN A 67 11.08 14.24 -6.83
CA ASN A 67 11.23 13.68 -8.18
C ASN A 67 9.99 13.88 -9.07
N HIS A 68 8.97 14.58 -8.58
CA HIS A 68 7.71 14.91 -9.26
C HIS A 68 6.91 13.70 -9.77
N ARG A 69 7.22 12.48 -9.32
CA ARG A 69 6.44 11.29 -9.69
C ARG A 69 5.08 11.33 -9.02
N PRO A 70 3.99 11.17 -9.77
CA PRO A 70 2.66 11.08 -9.19
C PRO A 70 2.56 9.82 -8.34
N TRP A 71 1.87 9.95 -7.20
CA TRP A 71 1.46 8.78 -6.41
C TRP A 71 0.10 8.31 -6.87
N GLN A 72 -0.04 7.01 -6.97
CA GLN A 72 -1.32 6.40 -7.23
C GLN A 72 -2.21 6.47 -6.00
N ILE A 73 -3.48 6.70 -6.25
CA ILE A 73 -4.56 6.68 -5.28
C ILE A 73 -5.37 5.41 -5.53
N ASP A 74 -5.53 4.56 -4.51
CA ASP A 74 -6.24 3.28 -4.68
C ASP A 74 -7.73 3.52 -4.91
N ALA A 75 -8.36 4.42 -4.14
CA ALA A 75 -9.69 4.89 -4.41
C ALA A 75 -9.83 6.40 -4.09
N PHE A 76 -10.54 7.12 -4.95
CA PHE A 76 -10.83 8.55 -4.80
C PHE A 76 -12.33 8.78 -4.87
N VAL A 77 -12.87 9.59 -3.96
CA VAL A 77 -14.28 9.97 -3.92
C VAL A 77 -14.39 11.47 -4.11
N PRO A 78 -14.67 11.95 -5.35
CA PRO A 78 -14.73 13.38 -5.67
C PRO A 78 -15.73 14.15 -4.83
N SER A 79 -16.94 13.62 -4.65
CA SER A 79 -18.03 14.27 -3.88
C SER A 79 -17.67 14.52 -2.41
N GLU A 80 -16.71 13.76 -1.86
CA GLU A 80 -16.26 13.86 -0.48
C GLU A 80 -14.88 14.52 -0.34
N ASN A 81 -14.21 14.86 -1.43
CA ASN A 81 -12.79 15.25 -1.45
C ASN A 81 -11.94 14.23 -0.66
N MET A 82 -12.13 12.94 -0.92
CA MET A 82 -11.58 11.87 -0.09
C MET A 82 -10.66 10.95 -0.89
N ILE A 83 -9.44 10.80 -0.38
CA ILE A 83 -8.43 9.86 -0.85
C ILE A 83 -8.42 8.67 0.10
N ILE A 84 -8.48 7.45 -0.45
CA ILE A 84 -8.43 6.21 0.31
C ILE A 84 -7.23 5.40 -0.17
N GLN A 85 -6.39 4.95 0.75
CA GLN A 85 -5.23 4.10 0.50
C GLN A 85 -5.37 2.78 1.24
N PHE A 86 -5.12 1.66 0.53
CA PHE A 86 -5.15 0.32 1.10
C PHE A 86 -3.73 -0.12 1.47
N ASN A 87 -3.33 0.22 2.68
CA ASN A 87 -1.97 0.04 3.20
C ASN A 87 -1.79 -1.32 3.89
N GLY A 88 -2.50 -2.35 3.46
CA GLY A 88 -2.49 -3.70 4.08
C GLY A 88 -1.14 -4.44 3.97
N HIS A 89 -0.28 -4.06 3.04
CA HIS A 89 1.02 -4.70 2.90
C HIS A 89 2.02 -4.21 3.96
N ILE A 90 2.91 -5.10 4.41
CA ILE A 90 3.95 -4.80 5.42
C ILE A 90 4.81 -3.57 5.08
N LYS A 91 4.97 -3.23 3.82
CA LYS A 91 5.70 -2.03 3.37
C LYS A 91 5.16 -0.72 3.96
N HIS A 92 3.91 -0.69 4.36
CA HIS A 92 3.23 0.46 4.94
C HIS A 92 3.21 0.44 6.48
N GLY A 93 3.95 -0.48 7.11
CA GLY A 93 4.11 -0.54 8.57
C GLY A 93 2.89 -1.04 9.35
N ARG A 94 1.83 -1.49 8.67
CA ARG A 94 0.56 -1.99 9.27
C ARG A 94 -0.20 -0.97 10.13
N ARG A 95 0.29 0.24 10.24
CA ARG A 95 -0.31 1.39 10.94
C ARG A 95 0.36 2.69 10.52
N PRO A 96 -0.28 3.85 10.73
CA PRO A 96 0.40 5.13 10.55
C PRO A 96 1.64 5.23 11.44
N TYR A 97 2.73 5.73 10.87
CA TYR A 97 3.93 6.00 11.66
C TYR A 97 3.70 7.14 12.65
N ASN A 98 4.04 6.90 13.91
CA ASN A 98 4.11 7.90 14.97
C ASN A 98 5.46 7.76 15.68
N PRO A 99 6.36 8.76 15.58
CA PRO A 99 7.67 8.72 16.23
C PRO A 99 7.62 8.72 17.77
N GLU A 100 6.49 9.12 18.36
CA GLU A 100 6.30 9.13 19.83
C GLU A 100 5.71 7.80 20.35
N ASP A 101 5.24 6.91 19.46
CA ASP A 101 4.72 5.60 19.86
C ASP A 101 5.87 4.61 20.11
N PRO A 102 6.02 4.07 21.34
CA PRO A 102 7.07 3.09 21.65
C PRO A 102 7.02 1.84 20.75
N ASN A 103 5.85 1.42 20.28
CA ASN A 103 5.72 0.28 19.38
C ASN A 103 6.26 0.63 17.98
N CYS A 104 6.01 1.84 17.49
CA CYS A 104 6.62 2.31 16.24
C CYS A 104 8.14 2.39 16.36
N GLN A 105 8.66 2.89 17.48
CA GLN A 105 10.10 2.93 17.73
C GLN A 105 10.73 1.52 17.76
N ALA A 106 10.09 0.58 18.44
CA ALA A 106 10.55 -0.82 18.49
C ALA A 106 10.60 -1.45 17.09
N ASP A 107 9.57 -1.25 16.27
CA ASP A 107 9.54 -1.75 14.90
C ASP A 107 10.57 -1.06 14.00
N VAL A 108 10.84 0.22 14.17
CA VAL A 108 11.91 0.94 13.47
C VAL A 108 13.29 0.34 13.83
N GLU A 109 13.58 0.12 15.10
CA GLU A 109 14.84 -0.51 15.51
C GLU A 109 14.96 -1.95 15.00
N TRP A 110 13.87 -2.71 15.01
CA TRP A 110 13.83 -4.02 14.40
C TRP A 110 14.14 -3.98 12.90
N LEU A 111 13.51 -3.07 12.13
CA LEU A 111 13.80 -2.89 10.71
C LEU A 111 15.26 -2.52 10.44
N LYS A 112 15.82 -1.59 11.22
CA LYS A 112 17.23 -1.18 11.13
C LYS A 112 18.19 -2.31 11.40
N SER A 113 17.83 -3.26 12.27
CA SER A 113 18.66 -4.45 12.58
C SER A 113 18.75 -5.45 11.44
N LYS A 114 17.86 -5.34 10.43
CA LYS A 114 17.80 -6.28 9.32
C LYS A 114 18.69 -5.84 8.15
N LYS A 115 19.28 -6.83 7.48
CA LYS A 115 20.08 -6.60 6.27
C LYS A 115 19.18 -6.77 5.04
N GLY A 116 19.42 -5.93 4.02
CA GLY A 116 18.76 -6.02 2.72
C GLY A 116 17.90 -4.81 2.39
N ASP A 117 17.76 -4.54 1.10
CA ASP A 117 17.08 -3.35 0.60
C ASP A 117 15.57 -3.38 0.84
N PHE A 118 14.99 -4.57 0.93
CA PHE A 118 13.58 -4.72 1.28
C PHE A 118 13.23 -4.03 2.60
N TYR A 119 14.04 -4.21 3.65
CA TYR A 119 13.80 -3.58 4.95
C TYR A 119 14.04 -2.08 4.94
N LYS A 120 15.04 -1.62 4.18
CA LYS A 120 15.27 -0.19 3.96
C LYS A 120 14.09 0.47 3.24
N LYS A 121 13.50 -0.23 2.24
CA LYS A 121 12.31 0.24 1.54
C LYS A 121 11.10 0.33 2.48
N ILE A 122 10.88 -0.67 3.34
CA ILE A 122 9.82 -0.61 4.36
C ILE A 122 10.04 0.61 5.25
N LEU A 123 11.24 0.75 5.82
CA LEU A 123 11.56 1.84 6.71
C LEU A 123 11.25 3.19 6.06
N TYR A 124 11.81 3.45 4.87
CA TYR A 124 11.57 4.68 4.13
C TYR A 124 10.09 4.91 3.80
N THR A 125 9.41 3.88 3.28
CA THR A 125 7.99 4.02 2.91
C THR A 125 7.15 4.37 4.12
N TRP A 126 7.33 3.65 5.22
CA TRP A 126 6.51 3.82 6.41
C TRP A 126 6.81 5.10 7.18
N THR A 127 8.12 5.45 7.39
CA THR A 127 8.49 6.56 8.26
C THR A 127 8.58 7.91 7.56
N GLU A 128 8.76 7.92 6.22
CA GLU A 128 8.94 9.14 5.44
C GLU A 128 7.82 9.34 4.41
N LEU A 129 7.63 8.34 3.53
CA LEU A 129 6.77 8.50 2.37
C LEU A 129 5.28 8.58 2.74
N GLU A 130 4.77 7.69 3.59
CA GLU A 130 3.35 7.70 3.98
C GLU A 130 2.98 8.95 4.83
N PRO A 131 3.79 9.40 5.80
CA PRO A 131 3.56 10.68 6.46
C PRO A 131 3.51 11.86 5.50
N LEU A 132 4.41 11.90 4.51
CA LEU A 132 4.47 12.97 3.50
C LEU A 132 3.21 12.98 2.63
N LYS A 133 2.75 11.82 2.15
CA LYS A 133 1.50 11.70 1.39
C LYS A 133 0.30 12.22 2.18
N ARG A 134 0.21 11.83 3.45
CA ARG A 134 -0.87 12.27 4.35
C ARG A 134 -0.84 13.78 4.55
N GLN A 135 0.33 14.35 4.74
CA GLN A 135 0.52 15.79 4.89
C GLN A 135 0.07 16.54 3.62
N ILE A 136 0.58 16.13 2.44
CA ILE A 136 0.24 16.77 1.16
C ILE A 136 -1.26 16.68 0.87
N ALA A 137 -1.89 15.54 1.10
CA ALA A 137 -3.33 15.42 0.92
C ALA A 137 -4.10 16.41 1.82
N LYS A 138 -3.71 16.49 3.08
CA LYS A 138 -4.32 17.38 4.09
C LYS A 138 -4.14 18.87 3.74
N GLU A 139 -2.94 19.27 3.33
CA GLU A 139 -2.63 20.64 2.93
C GLU A 139 -3.43 21.08 1.70
N ASN A 140 -3.82 20.13 0.84
CA ASN A 140 -4.68 20.37 -0.32
C ASN A 140 -6.17 20.21 -0.03
N GLY A 141 -6.58 20.05 1.23
CA GLY A 141 -7.99 20.03 1.65
C GLY A 141 -8.68 18.68 1.46
N TYR A 142 -7.95 17.59 1.31
CA TYR A 142 -8.51 16.26 1.14
C TYR A 142 -8.59 15.49 2.46
N LYS A 143 -9.67 14.75 2.66
CA LYS A 143 -9.75 13.68 3.65
C LYS A 143 -8.79 12.57 3.20
N TYR A 144 -7.90 12.09 4.07
CA TYR A 144 -6.95 11.02 3.75
C TYR A 144 -7.21 9.82 4.66
N ILE A 145 -7.69 8.74 4.08
CA ILE A 145 -8.09 7.53 4.78
C ILE A 145 -7.07 6.43 4.47
N GLU A 146 -6.54 5.82 5.52
CA GLU A 146 -5.60 4.70 5.42
C GLU A 146 -6.23 3.47 6.06
N ILE A 147 -6.33 2.41 5.28
CA ILE A 147 -6.91 1.13 5.68
C ILE A 147 -5.81 0.08 5.68
N PHE A 148 -5.57 -0.55 6.82
CA PHE A 148 -4.50 -1.52 7.00
C PHE A 148 -4.98 -2.97 7.05
N ASN A 149 -6.28 -3.20 7.27
CA ASN A 149 -6.87 -4.54 7.29
C ASN A 149 -8.40 -4.48 7.11
N MET A 150 -9.01 -5.64 6.96
CA MET A 150 -10.45 -5.80 6.73
C MET A 150 -11.31 -5.27 7.89
N ASP A 151 -10.90 -5.46 9.13
CA ASP A 151 -11.67 -5.02 10.28
C ASP A 151 -11.71 -3.50 10.38
N GLU A 152 -10.59 -2.84 10.09
CA GLU A 152 -10.53 -1.39 9.96
C GLU A 152 -11.43 -0.88 8.84
N PHE A 153 -11.36 -1.52 7.67
CA PHE A 153 -12.23 -1.17 6.55
C PHE A 153 -13.70 -1.26 6.93
N ASN A 154 -14.14 -2.39 7.47
CA ASN A 154 -15.53 -2.61 7.84
C ASN A 154 -16.03 -1.60 8.88
N THR A 155 -15.20 -1.30 9.88
CA THR A 155 -15.52 -0.33 10.93
C THR A 155 -15.63 1.08 10.35
N TRP A 156 -14.67 1.51 9.56
CA TRP A 156 -14.68 2.82 8.89
C TRP A 156 -15.84 2.92 7.87
N TYR A 157 -16.04 1.89 7.04
CA TYR A 157 -17.08 1.90 6.02
C TYR A 157 -18.49 2.01 6.61
N ALA A 158 -18.73 1.39 7.76
CA ALA A 158 -19.99 1.53 8.49
C ALA A 158 -20.23 2.97 8.97
N ASN A 159 -19.17 3.69 9.33
CA ASN A 159 -19.22 5.11 9.73
C ASN A 159 -17.99 5.88 9.23
N PRO A 160 -18.01 6.43 8.00
CA PRO A 160 -16.86 7.10 7.37
C PRO A 160 -16.40 8.39 8.06
N GLU A 161 -17.16 8.92 8.99
CA GLU A 161 -16.77 10.10 9.79
C GLU A 161 -15.89 9.75 10.99
N LEU A 162 -15.61 8.46 11.21
CA LEU A 162 -14.70 8.04 12.27
C LEU A 162 -13.26 8.52 11.96
N THR A 163 -12.59 9.01 12.97
CA THR A 163 -11.14 9.24 12.92
C THR A 163 -10.39 7.92 12.98
N TYR A 164 -9.14 7.89 12.50
CA TYR A 164 -8.30 6.69 12.57
C TYR A 164 -8.28 6.07 13.98
N GLU A 165 -8.17 6.90 15.02
CA GLU A 165 -8.13 6.45 16.41
C GLU A 165 -9.37 5.61 16.85
N LYS A 166 -10.48 5.76 16.13
CA LYS A 166 -11.74 5.05 16.44
C LYS A 166 -11.97 3.81 15.60
N TYR A 167 -11.39 3.71 14.42
CA TYR A 167 -11.55 2.52 13.58
C TYR A 167 -10.31 1.63 13.53
N LYS A 168 -9.18 2.06 14.05
CA LYS A 168 -7.95 1.27 14.09
C LYS A 168 -8.12 -0.03 14.88
N CYS A 169 -7.47 -1.08 14.40
CA CYS A 169 -7.27 -2.31 15.16
C CYS A 169 -5.98 -2.23 15.99
N PRO A 170 -5.86 -3.01 17.08
CA PRO A 170 -4.59 -3.12 17.78
C PRO A 170 -3.47 -3.51 16.81
N PRO A 171 -2.39 -2.73 16.73
CA PRO A 171 -1.32 -3.03 15.79
C PRO A 171 -0.55 -4.26 16.22
N LYS A 172 -0.26 -5.15 15.26
CA LYS A 172 0.74 -6.20 15.41
C LYS A 172 2.14 -5.60 15.18
N SER A 173 3.17 -6.11 15.84
CA SER A 173 4.53 -5.72 15.51
C SER A 173 4.91 -6.24 14.11
N LEU A 174 5.77 -5.53 13.40
CA LEU A 174 6.24 -5.96 12.09
C LEU A 174 7.05 -7.25 12.17
N GLN A 175 7.73 -7.50 13.27
CA GLN A 175 8.41 -8.75 13.54
C GLN A 175 7.41 -9.92 13.63
N TYR A 176 6.32 -9.73 14.38
CA TYR A 176 5.28 -10.75 14.53
C TYR A 176 4.64 -11.11 13.17
N ASP A 177 4.27 -10.12 12.37
CA ASP A 177 3.69 -10.32 11.03
C ASP A 177 4.61 -11.15 10.13
N ARG A 178 5.92 -10.89 10.21
CA ARG A 178 6.91 -11.63 9.44
C ARG A 178 7.08 -13.06 9.92
N ASP A 179 7.15 -13.26 11.22
CA ASP A 179 7.32 -14.59 11.81
C ASP A 179 6.07 -15.45 11.51
N GLU A 180 4.87 -14.88 11.58
CA GLU A 180 3.63 -15.53 11.17
C GLU A 180 3.64 -15.87 9.67
N TYR A 181 4.11 -14.97 8.79
CA TYR A 181 4.22 -15.24 7.36
C TYR A 181 5.13 -16.43 7.07
N PHE A 182 6.32 -16.50 7.68
CA PHE A 182 7.22 -17.62 7.47
C PHE A 182 6.68 -18.92 8.05
N ALA A 183 6.06 -18.88 9.23
CA ALA A 183 5.44 -20.06 9.83
C ALA A 183 4.33 -20.64 8.92
N ARG A 184 3.50 -19.80 8.33
CA ARG A 184 2.47 -20.22 7.37
C ARG A 184 3.08 -20.79 6.09
N LYS A 185 4.11 -20.15 5.55
CA LYS A 185 4.82 -20.64 4.37
C LYS A 185 5.45 -22.02 4.59
N GLU A 186 6.03 -22.26 5.76
CA GLU A 186 6.57 -23.58 6.15
C GLU A 186 5.46 -24.65 6.27
N GLN A 187 4.24 -24.25 6.65
CA GLN A 187 3.08 -25.13 6.74
C GLN A 187 2.38 -25.36 5.39
N GLY A 188 2.88 -24.76 4.29
CA GLY A 188 2.29 -24.87 2.95
C GLY A 188 0.95 -24.17 2.81
N THR A 189 0.64 -23.21 3.69
CA THR A 189 -0.55 -22.38 3.61
C THR A 189 -0.20 -21.00 3.07
N ASP A 190 -1.07 -20.43 2.22
CA ASP A 190 -0.95 -19.04 1.81
C ASP A 190 -1.36 -18.07 2.94
N LEU A 191 -1.24 -16.77 2.69
CA LEU A 191 -1.64 -15.72 3.64
C LEU A 191 -3.13 -15.78 4.03
N TYR A 192 -3.94 -16.51 3.26
CA TYR A 192 -5.39 -16.64 3.42
C TYR A 192 -5.83 -18.01 3.95
N GLY A 193 -4.86 -18.87 4.33
CA GLY A 193 -5.15 -20.20 4.89
C GLY A 193 -5.51 -21.25 3.84
N ASN A 194 -5.35 -20.94 2.54
CA ASN A 194 -5.53 -21.92 1.50
C ASN A 194 -4.29 -22.81 1.41
N SER A 195 -4.47 -24.13 1.52
CA SER A 195 -3.40 -25.06 1.23
C SER A 195 -3.04 -24.91 -0.25
N SER A 196 -1.78 -24.60 -0.56
CA SER A 196 -1.27 -24.74 -1.91
C SER A 196 -1.14 -26.24 -2.21
N ASP A 197 -2.22 -26.86 -2.62
CA ASP A 197 -2.16 -28.12 -3.33
C ASP A 197 -1.46 -27.81 -4.66
N LEU A 198 -0.15 -27.80 -4.61
CA LEU A 198 0.68 -27.97 -5.78
C LEU A 198 0.46 -29.41 -6.22
N GLU A 199 -0.53 -29.63 -7.08
CA GLU A 199 -0.52 -30.79 -7.95
C GLU A 199 0.81 -30.78 -8.70
N LYS A 200 1.70 -31.63 -8.24
CA LYS A 200 2.85 -32.09 -8.99
C LYS A 200 2.38 -33.31 -9.75
N ASP A 201 2.02 -33.13 -10.98
CA ASP A 201 2.16 -34.16 -12.04
C ASP A 201 3.35 -33.80 -12.94
#